data_9756f9c7a6832c29c352a842a26867a2
#
_entry.id   9756f9c7a6832c29c352a842a26867a2
#
_cell.length_a   1.000
_cell.length_b   1.000
_cell.length_c   1.000
_cell.angle_alpha   90.00
_cell.angle_beta   90.00
_cell.angle_gamma   90.00
#
_symmetry.space_group_name_H-M   'P 1'
#
loop_
_entity.id
_entity.type
_entity.pdbx_description
1 polymer ?
#
loop_
_entity_poly.entity_id
_entity_poly.type
_entity_poly.pdbx_seq_one_letter_code
_entity_poly.pdbx_strand_id
1 'polypeptide(L)'
;QLSGDAFNALLKTLEEPPSHVKFIFATTEPERIIPTVLSRCQRCDFSSISLVDIVHRLEQICQQEGAEPKDGLLASIASLAAGGMRDAQSLLDQVLAFAGDQPGLEDLDRITGRVSREQLSLLLEAIDGGDLALVVERLTPIFEGGTEASVLTEQLAEELRLRLHRGVSDGWQESDVEANLLGQEILQETRQKLRRQDRGDLLLEIALMRMSTLRSLVPITE
;
A
#
# COMPACT_ATOMS: atom_id res chain seq x y z
N GLN A 1 20.32 11.82 8.69
CA GLN A 1 19.67 13.14 8.64
C GLN A 1 20.61 14.19 9.20
N LEU A 2 20.74 15.34 8.52
CA LEU A 2 21.49 16.47 9.04
C LEU A 2 20.63 17.20 10.08
N SER A 3 21.20 17.46 11.28
CA SER A 3 20.55 18.30 12.28
C SER A 3 20.60 19.78 11.85
N GLY A 4 19.77 20.63 12.47
CA GLY A 4 19.79 22.08 12.25
C GLY A 4 21.17 22.70 12.49
N ASP A 5 21.88 22.21 13.52
CA ASP A 5 23.24 22.67 13.86
C ASP A 5 24.26 22.25 12.80
N ALA A 6 24.11 21.06 12.22
CA ALA A 6 24.96 20.61 11.11
C ALA A 6 24.72 21.44 9.85
N PHE A 7 23.47 21.85 9.57
CA PHE A 7 23.17 22.78 8.48
C PHE A 7 23.80 24.14 8.73
N ASN A 8 23.71 24.68 9.93
CA ASN A 8 24.33 25.96 10.29
C ASN A 8 25.86 25.95 10.10
N ALA A 9 26.51 24.84 10.46
CA ALA A 9 27.95 24.67 10.26
C ALA A 9 28.34 24.64 8.76
N LEU A 10 27.45 24.14 7.90
CA LEU A 10 27.68 24.07 6.44
C LEU A 10 27.38 25.39 5.71
N LEU A 11 26.63 26.33 6.29
CA LEU A 11 26.19 27.54 5.62
C LEU A 11 27.36 28.32 5.00
N LYS A 12 28.46 28.48 5.74
CA LYS A 12 29.63 29.23 5.27
C LYS A 12 30.29 28.59 4.04
N THR A 13 30.31 27.26 4.00
CA THR A 13 30.86 26.51 2.86
C THR A 13 29.89 26.47 1.66
N LEU A 14 28.59 26.59 1.92
CA LEU A 14 27.55 26.69 0.88
C LEU A 14 27.51 28.08 0.24
N GLU A 15 27.91 29.13 0.99
CA GLU A 15 28.01 30.50 0.46
C GLU A 15 29.21 30.67 -0.47
N GLU A 16 30.35 30.09 -0.11
CA GLU A 16 31.59 30.13 -0.85
C GLU A 16 32.17 28.72 -1.05
N PRO A 17 31.54 27.90 -1.89
CA PRO A 17 32.02 26.54 -2.11
C PRO A 17 33.36 26.56 -2.88
N PRO A 18 34.30 25.67 -2.50
CA PRO A 18 35.49 25.46 -3.32
C PRO A 18 35.11 25.09 -4.75
N SER A 19 35.85 25.54 -5.75
CA SER A 19 35.51 25.41 -7.18
C SER A 19 35.32 23.94 -7.65
N HIS A 20 35.91 23.00 -6.93
CA HIS A 20 35.83 21.56 -7.24
C HIS A 20 34.75 20.83 -6.43
N VAL A 21 34.01 21.51 -5.54
CA VAL A 21 32.98 20.91 -4.68
C VAL A 21 31.59 21.24 -5.19
N LYS A 22 30.73 20.24 -5.28
CA LYS A 22 29.31 20.40 -5.53
C LYS A 22 28.53 19.72 -4.41
N PHE A 23 27.52 20.41 -3.87
CA PHE A 23 26.63 19.88 -2.86
C PHE A 23 25.34 19.37 -3.50
N ILE A 24 24.97 18.14 -3.18
CA ILE A 24 23.69 17.53 -3.57
C ILE A 24 22.95 17.17 -2.30
N PHE A 25 21.78 17.77 -2.10
CA PHE A 25 20.88 17.45 -1.01
C PHE A 25 19.69 16.67 -1.56
N ALA A 26 19.35 15.54 -0.94
CA ALA A 26 18.17 14.75 -1.28
C ALA A 26 17.31 14.61 -0.02
N THR A 27 16.04 14.94 -0.12
CA THR A 27 15.07 14.84 0.97
C THR A 27 13.67 14.58 0.43
N THR A 28 12.85 13.91 1.21
CA THR A 28 11.41 13.79 0.98
C THR A 28 10.62 14.92 1.66
N GLU A 29 11.29 15.76 2.48
CA GLU A 29 10.68 16.83 3.28
C GLU A 29 11.40 18.16 3.03
N PRO A 30 11.23 18.77 1.83
CA PRO A 30 11.92 19.99 1.47
C PRO A 30 11.58 21.17 2.40
N GLU A 31 10.41 21.17 3.01
CA GLU A 31 9.94 22.17 3.98
C GLU A 31 10.77 22.19 5.28
N ARG A 32 11.48 21.11 5.60
CA ARG A 32 12.39 21.04 6.75
C ARG A 32 13.78 21.62 6.48
N ILE A 33 14.09 21.94 5.23
CA ILE A 33 15.36 22.59 4.88
C ILE A 33 15.25 24.09 5.15
N ILE A 34 16.22 24.63 5.84
CA ILE A 34 16.24 26.08 6.16
C ILE A 34 16.26 26.93 4.90
N PRO A 35 15.47 28.03 4.86
CA PRO A 35 15.35 28.88 3.65
C PRO A 35 16.67 29.42 3.11
N THR A 36 17.65 29.64 3.99
CA THR A 36 18.99 30.12 3.62
C THR A 36 19.78 29.12 2.77
N VAL A 37 19.53 27.80 2.93
CA VAL A 37 20.11 26.75 2.06
C VAL A 37 19.34 26.67 0.76
N LEU A 38 17.99 26.65 0.83
CA LEU A 38 17.12 26.56 -0.35
C LEU A 38 17.41 27.71 -1.35
N SER A 39 17.65 28.93 -0.85
CA SER A 39 17.92 30.09 -1.71
C SER A 39 19.23 30.00 -2.49
N ARG A 40 20.12 29.06 -2.12
CA ARG A 40 21.44 28.84 -2.77
C ARG A 40 21.49 27.54 -3.56
N CYS A 41 20.40 26.78 -3.59
CA CYS A 41 20.31 25.51 -4.29
C CYS A 41 19.35 25.62 -5.48
N GLN A 42 19.68 24.90 -6.54
CA GLN A 42 18.71 24.62 -7.58
C GLN A 42 17.83 23.45 -7.10
N ARG A 43 16.53 23.69 -7.02
CA ARG A 43 15.55 22.64 -6.67
C ARG A 43 15.19 21.82 -7.90
N CYS A 44 15.24 20.51 -7.75
CA CYS A 44 14.79 19.54 -8.75
C CYS A 44 13.79 18.61 -8.05
N ASP A 45 12.52 18.69 -8.43
CA ASP A 45 11.47 17.83 -7.86
C ASP A 45 11.39 16.51 -8.63
N PHE A 46 11.37 15.40 -7.90
CA PHE A 46 11.18 14.06 -8.43
C PHE A 46 9.80 13.55 -7.99
N SER A 47 8.98 13.16 -8.95
CA SER A 47 7.68 12.55 -8.71
C SER A 47 7.79 11.02 -8.67
N SER A 48 6.76 10.37 -8.12
CA SER A 48 6.58 8.92 -8.22
C SER A 48 6.54 8.49 -9.69
N ILE A 49 7.13 7.33 -9.98
CA ILE A 49 7.13 6.76 -11.33
C ILE A 49 5.74 6.21 -11.63
N SER A 50 5.27 6.36 -12.87
CA SER A 50 3.97 5.85 -13.26
C SER A 50 3.94 4.31 -13.20
N LEU A 51 2.75 3.75 -12.92
CA LEU A 51 2.55 2.30 -12.90
C LEU A 51 2.96 1.66 -14.24
N VAL A 52 2.64 2.32 -15.35
CA VAL A 52 2.97 1.85 -16.70
C VAL A 52 4.49 1.78 -16.91
N ASP A 53 5.22 2.80 -16.49
CA ASP A 53 6.68 2.83 -16.63
C ASP A 53 7.36 1.78 -15.74
N ILE A 54 6.81 1.54 -14.53
CA ILE A 54 7.31 0.48 -13.65
C ILE A 54 7.07 -0.88 -14.30
N VAL A 55 5.86 -1.19 -14.76
CA VAL A 55 5.54 -2.46 -15.43
C VAL A 55 6.47 -2.68 -16.62
N HIS A 56 6.62 -1.67 -17.49
CA HIS A 56 7.51 -1.77 -18.64
C HIS A 56 8.97 -2.08 -18.24
N ARG A 57 9.45 -1.48 -17.16
CA ARG A 57 10.80 -1.78 -16.66
C ARG A 57 10.92 -3.21 -16.12
N LEU A 58 9.90 -3.68 -15.39
CA LEU A 58 9.87 -5.05 -14.89
C LEU A 58 9.82 -6.07 -16.02
N GLU A 59 9.06 -5.80 -17.10
CA GLU A 59 9.04 -6.64 -18.31
C GLU A 59 10.43 -6.77 -18.94
N GLN A 60 11.17 -5.65 -19.05
CA GLN A 60 12.54 -5.68 -19.57
C GLN A 60 13.47 -6.56 -18.73
N ILE A 61 13.32 -6.51 -17.40
CA ILE A 61 14.11 -7.32 -16.49
C ILE A 61 13.76 -8.80 -16.67
N CYS A 62 12.47 -9.16 -16.68
CA CYS A 62 12.04 -10.53 -16.93
C CYS A 62 12.59 -11.10 -18.24
N GLN A 63 12.56 -10.30 -19.31
CA GLN A 63 13.15 -10.71 -20.61
C GLN A 63 14.66 -10.98 -20.51
N GLN A 64 15.40 -10.18 -19.75
CA GLN A 64 16.84 -10.35 -19.54
C GLN A 64 17.17 -11.58 -18.70
N GLU A 65 16.35 -11.87 -17.69
CA GLU A 65 16.49 -13.03 -16.80
C GLU A 65 15.89 -14.32 -17.40
N GLY A 66 15.18 -14.23 -18.53
CA GLY A 66 14.53 -15.37 -19.17
C GLY A 66 13.28 -15.86 -18.43
N ALA A 67 12.66 -15.03 -17.62
CA ALA A 67 11.46 -15.35 -16.86
C ALA A 67 10.18 -14.98 -17.62
N GLU A 68 9.16 -15.83 -17.50
CA GLU A 68 7.83 -15.66 -18.12
C GLU A 68 6.77 -15.44 -17.03
N PRO A 69 6.60 -14.22 -16.51
CA PRO A 69 5.63 -13.96 -15.46
C PRO A 69 4.20 -14.15 -15.97
N LYS A 70 3.35 -14.77 -15.15
CA LYS A 70 1.92 -14.92 -15.45
C LYS A 70 1.21 -13.56 -15.45
N ASP A 71 0.09 -13.51 -16.18
CA ASP A 71 -0.71 -12.28 -16.31
C ASP A 71 -1.05 -11.65 -14.96
N GLY A 72 -0.92 -10.32 -14.91
CA GLY A 72 -1.25 -9.50 -13.74
C GLY A 72 -0.17 -9.41 -12.67
N LEU A 73 0.87 -10.27 -12.68
CA LEU A 73 1.93 -10.23 -11.65
C LEU A 73 2.67 -8.88 -11.64
N LEU A 74 3.19 -8.46 -12.79
CA LEU A 74 3.99 -7.22 -12.88
C LEU A 74 3.17 -5.98 -12.52
N ALA A 75 1.90 -5.95 -12.91
CA ALA A 75 0.99 -4.86 -12.52
C ALA A 75 0.74 -4.84 -11.00
N SER A 76 0.62 -6.01 -10.36
CA SER A 76 0.46 -6.12 -8.92
C SER A 76 1.73 -5.68 -8.17
N ILE A 77 2.92 -6.09 -8.63
CA ILE A 77 4.20 -5.62 -8.08
C ILE A 77 4.32 -4.09 -8.21
N ALA A 78 4.01 -3.53 -9.39
CA ALA A 78 4.07 -2.09 -9.63
C ALA A 78 3.10 -1.31 -8.73
N SER A 79 1.91 -1.86 -8.49
CA SER A 79 0.92 -1.28 -7.57
C SER A 79 1.42 -1.27 -6.12
N LEU A 80 2.00 -2.38 -5.65
CA LEU A 80 2.56 -2.50 -4.31
C LEU A 80 3.75 -1.57 -4.08
N ALA A 81 4.54 -1.33 -5.11
CA ALA A 81 5.71 -0.45 -5.05
C ALA A 81 5.34 1.05 -4.98
N ALA A 82 4.07 1.43 -5.19
CA ALA A 82 3.54 2.78 -5.02
C ALA A 82 4.39 3.89 -5.67
N GLY A 83 4.96 3.62 -6.86
CA GLY A 83 5.80 4.55 -7.60
C GLY A 83 7.30 4.45 -7.30
N GLY A 84 7.72 3.53 -6.42
CA GLY A 84 9.12 3.26 -6.08
C GLY A 84 9.74 2.19 -6.99
N MET A 85 10.60 2.56 -7.94
CA MET A 85 11.25 1.59 -8.83
C MET A 85 12.11 0.58 -8.07
N ARG A 86 12.84 1.02 -7.05
CA ARG A 86 13.69 0.15 -6.24
C ARG A 86 12.87 -0.92 -5.51
N ASP A 87 11.72 -0.53 -4.97
CA ASP A 87 10.84 -1.45 -4.23
C ASP A 87 10.21 -2.46 -5.20
N ALA A 88 9.80 -2.01 -6.40
CA ALA A 88 9.29 -2.87 -7.45
C ALA A 88 10.32 -3.91 -7.90
N GLN A 89 11.56 -3.51 -8.14
CA GLN A 89 12.64 -4.41 -8.51
C GLN A 89 12.96 -5.40 -7.39
N SER A 90 13.02 -4.94 -6.14
CA SER A 90 13.28 -5.81 -5.00
C SER A 90 12.18 -6.87 -4.80
N LEU A 91 10.92 -6.50 -5.02
CA LEU A 91 9.80 -7.46 -4.99
C LEU A 91 9.91 -8.46 -6.14
N LEU A 92 10.22 -7.99 -7.36
CA LEU A 92 10.41 -8.90 -8.50
C LEU A 92 11.54 -9.90 -8.24
N ASP A 93 12.69 -9.44 -7.74
CA ASP A 93 13.83 -10.31 -7.41
C ASP A 93 13.43 -11.40 -6.40
N GLN A 94 12.66 -11.03 -5.36
CA GLN A 94 12.17 -12.00 -4.38
C GLN A 94 11.22 -13.02 -5.01
N VAL A 95 10.31 -12.57 -5.88
CA VAL A 95 9.36 -13.46 -6.56
C VAL A 95 10.07 -14.41 -7.50
N LEU A 96 11.03 -13.93 -8.30
CA LEU A 96 11.83 -14.77 -9.21
C LEU A 96 12.68 -15.79 -8.45
N ALA A 97 13.28 -15.38 -7.32
CA ALA A 97 14.07 -16.27 -6.49
C ALA A 97 13.23 -17.39 -5.84
N PHE A 98 11.95 -17.11 -5.55
CA PHE A 98 11.03 -18.05 -4.92
C PHE A 98 10.37 -19.01 -5.92
N ALA A 99 9.85 -18.48 -7.02
CA ALA A 99 8.99 -19.20 -7.97
C ALA A 99 9.72 -19.69 -9.24
N GLY A 100 10.95 -19.22 -9.51
CA GLY A 100 11.70 -19.55 -10.72
C GLY A 100 11.15 -18.87 -11.97
N ASP A 101 11.10 -19.61 -13.09
CA ASP A 101 10.93 -19.05 -14.43
C ASP A 101 9.48 -18.60 -14.76
N GLN A 102 8.47 -19.12 -14.04
CA GLN A 102 7.05 -18.81 -14.30
C GLN A 102 6.31 -18.31 -13.06
N PRO A 103 6.73 -17.18 -12.49
CA PRO A 103 6.12 -16.63 -11.28
C PRO A 103 4.68 -16.15 -11.52
N GLY A 104 3.83 -16.32 -10.48
CA GLY A 104 2.43 -15.91 -10.51
C GLY A 104 2.02 -15.04 -9.34
N LEU A 105 0.76 -14.60 -9.34
CA LEU A 105 0.19 -13.81 -8.24
C LEU A 105 0.22 -14.56 -6.90
N GLU A 106 0.04 -15.88 -6.92
CA GLU A 106 0.09 -16.70 -5.71
C GLU A 106 1.46 -16.66 -5.02
N ASP A 107 2.54 -16.56 -5.80
CA ASP A 107 3.89 -16.46 -5.27
C ASP A 107 4.14 -15.09 -4.65
N LEU A 108 3.63 -14.03 -5.29
CA LEU A 108 3.66 -12.67 -4.75
C LEU A 108 2.88 -12.59 -3.43
N ASP A 109 1.67 -13.16 -3.38
CA ASP A 109 0.84 -13.18 -2.18
C ASP A 109 1.56 -13.89 -1.02
N ARG A 110 2.18 -15.04 -1.29
CA ARG A 110 2.98 -15.77 -0.28
C ARG A 110 4.16 -14.96 0.27
N ILE A 111 4.90 -14.30 -0.62
CA ILE A 111 6.09 -13.51 -0.23
C ILE A 111 5.70 -12.28 0.57
N THR A 112 4.60 -11.64 0.18
CA THR A 112 4.12 -10.41 0.82
C THR A 112 3.21 -10.66 2.02
N GLY A 113 2.87 -11.93 2.31
CA GLY A 113 1.92 -12.32 3.36
C GLY A 113 0.49 -11.88 3.05
N ARG A 114 0.18 -11.61 1.79
CA ARG A 114 -1.16 -11.18 1.35
C ARG A 114 -2.11 -12.37 1.28
N VAL A 115 -3.38 -12.09 1.48
CA VAL A 115 -4.47 -13.06 1.34
C VAL A 115 -4.85 -13.17 -0.13
N SER A 116 -5.19 -14.38 -0.56
CA SER A 116 -5.67 -14.61 -1.93
C SER A 116 -6.95 -13.80 -2.22
N ARG A 117 -7.16 -13.47 -3.50
CA ARG A 117 -8.38 -12.76 -3.92
C ARG A 117 -9.66 -13.48 -3.52
N GLU A 118 -9.68 -14.80 -3.59
CA GLU A 118 -10.83 -15.61 -3.23
C GLU A 118 -11.15 -15.47 -1.73
N GLN A 119 -10.15 -15.63 -0.87
CA GLN A 119 -10.34 -15.49 0.58
C GLN A 119 -10.78 -14.07 0.95
N LEU A 120 -10.18 -13.05 0.30
CA LEU A 120 -10.55 -11.65 0.52
C LEU A 120 -12.01 -11.38 0.09
N SER A 121 -12.44 -11.93 -1.06
CA SER A 121 -13.82 -11.80 -1.54
C SER A 121 -14.80 -12.42 -0.58
N LEU A 122 -14.54 -13.66 -0.12
CA LEU A 122 -15.39 -14.37 0.84
C LEU A 122 -15.50 -13.62 2.19
N LEU A 123 -14.41 -13.02 2.65
CA LEU A 123 -14.43 -12.21 3.86
C LEU A 123 -15.28 -10.95 3.69
N LEU A 124 -15.14 -10.27 2.55
CA LEU A 124 -15.94 -9.07 2.25
C LEU A 124 -17.42 -9.39 2.05
N GLU A 125 -17.75 -10.52 1.43
CA GLU A 125 -19.13 -10.99 1.32
C GLU A 125 -19.77 -11.26 2.70
N ALA A 126 -19.02 -11.84 3.63
CA ALA A 126 -19.48 -12.02 5.01
C ALA A 126 -19.72 -10.69 5.73
N ILE A 127 -18.84 -9.69 5.53
CA ILE A 127 -18.99 -8.34 6.07
C ILE A 127 -20.23 -7.65 5.47
N ASP A 128 -20.39 -7.72 4.15
CA ASP A 128 -21.53 -7.14 3.44
C ASP A 128 -22.87 -7.77 3.82
N GLY A 129 -22.87 -9.08 4.12
CA GLY A 129 -24.03 -9.81 4.60
C GLY A 129 -24.42 -9.54 6.06
N GLY A 130 -23.60 -8.83 6.83
CA GLY A 130 -23.86 -8.56 8.26
C GLY A 130 -23.71 -9.80 9.17
N ASP A 131 -23.12 -10.89 8.68
CA ASP A 131 -22.98 -12.14 9.42
C ASP A 131 -21.67 -12.17 10.22
N LEU A 132 -21.77 -11.81 11.51
CA LEU A 132 -20.60 -11.75 12.40
C LEU A 132 -19.95 -13.12 12.61
N ALA A 133 -20.75 -14.21 12.64
CA ALA A 133 -20.22 -15.55 12.84
C ALA A 133 -19.38 -15.98 11.61
N LEU A 134 -19.89 -15.69 10.42
CA LEU A 134 -19.18 -15.97 9.18
C LEU A 134 -17.92 -15.11 9.04
N VAL A 135 -17.94 -13.85 9.48
CA VAL A 135 -16.73 -12.98 9.49
C VAL A 135 -15.64 -13.64 10.32
N VAL A 136 -15.93 -14.10 11.54
CA VAL A 136 -14.96 -14.78 12.41
C VAL A 136 -14.47 -16.08 11.77
N GLU A 137 -15.38 -16.88 11.22
CA GLU A 137 -15.05 -18.15 10.54
C GLU A 137 -14.07 -17.92 9.37
N ARG A 138 -14.26 -16.86 8.60
CA ARG A 138 -13.37 -16.52 7.45
C ARG A 138 -12.06 -15.88 7.87
N LEU A 139 -12.06 -15.13 8.97
CA LEU A 139 -10.88 -14.42 9.46
C LEU A 139 -9.88 -15.35 10.17
N THR A 140 -10.37 -16.32 10.93
CA THR A 140 -9.54 -17.25 11.71
C THR A 140 -8.45 -17.94 10.88
N PRO A 141 -8.77 -18.62 9.75
CA PRO A 141 -7.77 -19.31 8.95
C PRO A 141 -6.75 -18.35 8.29
N ILE A 142 -7.11 -17.09 8.07
CA ILE A 142 -6.22 -16.07 7.54
C ILE A 142 -5.11 -15.77 8.55
N PHE A 143 -5.46 -15.58 9.82
CA PHE A 143 -4.47 -15.34 10.88
C PHE A 143 -3.66 -16.60 11.23
N GLU A 144 -4.29 -17.77 11.25
CA GLU A 144 -3.60 -19.04 11.42
C GLU A 144 -2.60 -19.31 10.29
N GLY A 145 -2.86 -18.80 9.09
CA GLY A 145 -1.94 -18.82 7.95
C GLY A 145 -0.75 -17.85 8.06
N GLY A 146 -0.70 -17.04 9.13
CA GLY A 146 0.40 -16.12 9.42
C GLY A 146 0.27 -14.74 8.77
N THR A 147 -0.87 -14.40 8.16
CA THR A 147 -1.10 -13.07 7.60
C THR A 147 -1.12 -12.03 8.73
N GLU A 148 -0.32 -10.99 8.62
CA GLU A 148 -0.34 -9.88 9.57
C GLU A 148 -1.58 -9.01 9.41
N ALA A 149 -2.16 -8.56 10.53
CA ALA A 149 -3.33 -7.69 10.54
C ALA A 149 -3.10 -6.37 9.77
N SER A 150 -1.89 -5.86 9.76
CA SER A 150 -1.47 -4.68 8.99
C SER A 150 -1.63 -4.91 7.49
N VAL A 151 -1.16 -6.05 6.98
CA VAL A 151 -1.23 -6.44 5.57
C VAL A 151 -2.68 -6.63 5.13
N LEU A 152 -3.46 -7.37 5.93
CA LEU A 152 -4.88 -7.59 5.64
C LEU A 152 -5.69 -6.28 5.67
N THR A 153 -5.41 -5.38 6.61
CA THR A 153 -6.05 -4.06 6.68
C THR A 153 -5.78 -3.24 5.42
N GLU A 154 -4.55 -3.27 4.90
CA GLU A 154 -4.16 -2.58 3.68
C GLU A 154 -4.87 -3.16 2.45
N GLN A 155 -4.93 -4.51 2.34
CA GLN A 155 -5.65 -5.19 1.25
C GLN A 155 -7.15 -4.88 1.25
N LEU A 156 -7.78 -4.88 2.42
CA LEU A 156 -9.20 -4.55 2.56
C LEU A 156 -9.46 -3.09 2.16
N ALA A 157 -8.63 -2.15 2.59
CA ALA A 157 -8.77 -0.74 2.22
C ALA A 157 -8.60 -0.53 0.71
N GLU A 158 -7.63 -1.22 0.09
CA GLU A 158 -7.42 -1.17 -1.36
C GLU A 158 -8.64 -1.72 -2.13
N GLU A 159 -9.19 -2.88 -1.73
CA GLU A 159 -10.35 -3.48 -2.39
C GLU A 159 -11.62 -2.63 -2.19
N LEU A 160 -11.86 -2.06 -1.01
CA LEU A 160 -12.97 -1.14 -0.81
C LEU A 160 -12.85 0.10 -1.69
N ARG A 161 -11.65 0.64 -1.87
CA ARG A 161 -11.41 1.76 -2.79
C ARG A 161 -11.73 1.39 -4.23
N LEU A 162 -11.29 0.21 -4.69
CA LEU A 162 -11.58 -0.29 -6.04
C LEU A 162 -13.08 -0.55 -6.24
N ARG A 163 -13.76 -1.09 -5.23
CA ARG A 163 -15.21 -1.28 -5.24
C ARG A 163 -15.94 0.04 -5.33
N LEU A 164 -15.52 1.06 -4.57
CA LEU A 164 -16.12 2.39 -4.63
C LEU A 164 -16.01 2.99 -6.04
N HIS A 165 -14.83 2.94 -6.66
CA HIS A 165 -14.65 3.45 -8.02
C HIS A 165 -15.54 2.74 -9.05
N ARG A 166 -15.63 1.41 -8.97
CA ARG A 166 -16.52 0.61 -9.83
C ARG A 166 -17.98 0.94 -9.55
N GLY A 167 -18.38 0.94 -8.29
CA GLY A 167 -19.76 1.16 -7.88
C GLY A 167 -20.29 2.54 -8.28
N VAL A 168 -19.49 3.60 -8.15
CA VAL A 168 -19.87 4.94 -8.63
C VAL A 168 -20.06 4.96 -10.15
N SER A 169 -19.25 4.23 -10.91
CA SER A 169 -19.40 4.10 -12.36
C SER A 169 -20.63 3.27 -12.76
N ASP A 170 -20.97 2.27 -11.96
CA ASP A 170 -22.06 1.31 -12.19
C ASP A 170 -23.41 1.79 -11.60
N GLY A 171 -23.45 2.98 -11.00
CA GLY A 171 -24.67 3.59 -10.46
C GLY A 171 -25.13 3.04 -9.12
N TRP A 172 -24.18 2.77 -8.20
CA TRP A 172 -24.50 2.40 -6.83
C TRP A 172 -25.47 3.36 -6.16
N GLN A 173 -26.27 2.84 -5.24
CA GLN A 173 -27.12 3.67 -4.41
C GLN A 173 -26.30 4.43 -3.39
N GLU A 174 -26.82 5.56 -2.91
CA GLU A 174 -26.14 6.41 -1.92
C GLU A 174 -25.76 5.63 -0.64
N SER A 175 -26.64 4.72 -0.19
CA SER A 175 -26.40 3.83 0.95
C SER A 175 -25.17 2.93 0.78
N ASP A 176 -24.93 2.42 -0.43
CA ASP A 176 -23.78 1.55 -0.70
C ASP A 176 -22.47 2.35 -0.72
N VAL A 177 -22.52 3.56 -1.26
CA VAL A 177 -21.39 4.50 -1.22
C VAL A 177 -21.06 4.87 0.21
N GLU A 178 -22.06 5.24 1.03
CA GLU A 178 -21.90 5.61 2.42
C GLU A 178 -21.31 4.47 3.25
N ALA A 179 -21.84 3.25 3.10
CA ALA A 179 -21.31 2.08 3.80
C ALA A 179 -19.87 1.77 3.43
N ASN A 180 -19.49 1.96 2.16
CA ASN A 180 -18.11 1.79 1.71
C ASN A 180 -17.18 2.85 2.31
N LEU A 181 -17.59 4.12 2.34
CA LEU A 181 -16.83 5.22 2.93
C LEU A 181 -16.61 5.02 4.43
N LEU A 182 -17.66 4.63 5.17
CA LEU A 182 -17.53 4.29 6.60
C LEU A 182 -16.58 3.11 6.83
N GLY A 183 -16.62 2.09 5.97
CA GLY A 183 -15.66 1.00 6.00
C GLY A 183 -14.21 1.48 5.84
N GLN A 184 -13.97 2.40 4.92
CA GLN A 184 -12.66 3.03 4.71
C GLN A 184 -12.18 3.79 5.96
N GLU A 185 -13.06 4.56 6.62
CA GLU A 185 -12.74 5.29 7.84
C GLU A 185 -12.35 4.34 8.97
N ILE A 186 -13.12 3.26 9.17
CA ILE A 186 -12.84 2.25 10.20
C ILE A 186 -11.47 1.60 9.96
N LEU A 187 -11.17 1.22 8.71
CA LEU A 187 -9.87 0.63 8.37
C LEU A 187 -8.72 1.63 8.55
N GLN A 188 -8.93 2.90 8.23
CA GLN A 188 -7.92 3.95 8.45
C GLN A 188 -7.63 4.17 9.95
N GLU A 189 -8.67 4.21 10.80
CA GLU A 189 -8.49 4.26 12.26
C GLU A 189 -7.74 3.03 12.76
N THR A 190 -8.11 1.84 12.27
CA THR A 190 -7.48 0.57 12.65
C THR A 190 -6.02 0.56 12.28
N ARG A 191 -5.66 1.01 11.08
CA ARG A 191 -4.28 1.14 10.62
C ARG A 191 -3.43 2.04 11.53
N GLN A 192 -4.00 3.14 12.04
CA GLN A 192 -3.29 4.02 12.98
C GLN A 192 -3.06 3.35 14.35
N LYS A 193 -4.03 2.55 14.80
CA LYS A 193 -3.93 1.81 16.08
C LYS A 193 -2.95 0.64 15.98
N LEU A 194 -2.91 -0.08 14.85
CA LEU A 194 -1.97 -1.18 14.60
C LEU A 194 -0.50 -0.77 14.73
N ARG A 195 -0.17 0.47 14.42
CA ARG A 195 1.20 1.00 14.58
C ARG A 195 1.67 1.12 16.03
N ARG A 196 0.77 1.00 17.01
CA ARG A 196 1.02 1.32 18.44
C ARG A 196 0.70 0.18 19.39
N GLN A 197 0.14 -0.93 18.91
CA GLN A 197 -0.36 -2.00 19.76
C GLN A 197 0.07 -3.38 19.22
N ASP A 198 0.39 -4.29 20.14
CA ASP A 198 0.91 -5.63 19.83
C ASP A 198 -0.19 -6.66 19.44
N ARG A 199 -1.48 -6.32 19.67
CA ARG A 199 -2.62 -7.23 19.37
C ARG A 199 -3.38 -6.77 18.13
N GLY A 200 -2.71 -6.82 17.00
CA GLY A 200 -3.27 -6.39 15.73
C GLY A 200 -4.46 -7.25 15.26
N ASP A 201 -4.40 -8.55 15.52
CA ASP A 201 -5.44 -9.53 15.25
C ASP A 201 -6.81 -9.12 15.82
N LEU A 202 -6.85 -8.87 17.13
CA LEU A 202 -8.05 -8.47 17.84
C LEU A 202 -8.58 -7.10 17.38
N LEU A 203 -7.68 -6.16 17.10
CA LEU A 203 -8.07 -4.82 16.62
C LEU A 203 -8.77 -4.89 15.27
N LEU A 204 -8.25 -5.69 14.36
CA LEU A 204 -8.84 -5.86 13.03
C LEU A 204 -10.15 -6.63 13.13
N GLU A 205 -10.22 -7.70 13.93
CA GLU A 205 -11.47 -8.43 14.16
C GLU A 205 -12.60 -7.51 14.64
N ILE A 206 -12.36 -6.66 15.65
CA ILE A 206 -13.33 -5.67 16.14
C ILE A 206 -13.73 -4.69 15.03
N ALA A 207 -12.78 -4.24 14.23
CA ALA A 207 -13.05 -3.33 13.12
C ALA A 207 -13.97 -3.96 12.06
N LEU A 208 -13.72 -5.21 11.68
CA LEU A 208 -14.55 -5.93 10.72
C LEU A 208 -15.95 -6.24 11.25
N MET A 209 -16.08 -6.55 12.55
CA MET A 209 -17.37 -6.70 13.20
C MET A 209 -18.17 -5.38 13.20
N ARG A 210 -17.50 -4.24 13.43
CA ARG A 210 -18.16 -2.91 13.32
C ARG A 210 -18.64 -2.65 11.90
N MET A 211 -17.83 -2.93 10.88
CA MET A 211 -18.21 -2.78 9.48
C MET A 211 -19.44 -3.64 9.14
N SER A 212 -19.44 -4.90 9.57
CA SER A 212 -20.56 -5.83 9.37
C SER A 212 -21.85 -5.35 10.06
N THR A 213 -21.75 -4.83 11.30
CA THR A 213 -22.91 -4.31 12.03
C THR A 213 -23.48 -3.05 11.39
N LEU A 214 -22.64 -2.15 10.86
CA LEU A 214 -23.11 -0.93 10.19
C LEU A 214 -23.96 -1.24 8.95
N ARG A 215 -23.60 -2.26 8.18
CA ARG A 215 -24.40 -2.73 7.04
C ARG A 215 -25.80 -3.21 7.44
N SER A 216 -25.93 -3.84 8.61
CA SER A 216 -27.23 -4.27 9.13
C SER A 216 -28.12 -3.14 9.67
N LEU A 217 -27.54 -1.96 9.96
CA LEU A 217 -28.24 -0.79 10.52
C LEU A 217 -28.69 0.22 9.43
N VAL A 218 -28.17 0.13 8.22
CA VAL A 218 -28.67 0.93 7.09
C VAL A 218 -29.96 0.27 6.60
N PRO A 219 -31.13 0.84 6.87
CA PRO A 219 -32.39 0.25 6.40
C PRO A 219 -32.38 0.27 4.88
N ILE A 220 -32.66 -0.89 4.27
CA ILE A 220 -33.07 -0.95 2.87
C ILE A 220 -34.40 -0.21 2.80
N THR A 221 -34.36 1.07 2.46
CA THR A 221 -35.57 1.81 2.10
C THR A 221 -36.02 1.26 0.75
N GLU A 222 -37.12 0.49 0.77
CA GLU A 222 -37.87 0.08 -0.41
C GLU A 222 -38.33 1.31 -1.25
#